data_5ce267f3cdc35f22cb96d9b0ba37e546
#
_entry.id   5ce267f3cdc35f22cb96d9b0ba37e546
#
_cell.length_a   1.000
_cell.length_b   1.000
_cell.length_c   1.000
_cell.angle_alpha   90.00
_cell.angle_beta   90.00
_cell.angle_gamma   90.00
#
_symmetry.space_group_name_H-M   'P 1'
#
loop_
_entity.id
_entity.type
_entity.pdbx_description
1 polymer ?
#
loop_
_entity_poly.entity_id
_entity_poly.type
_entity_poly.pdbx_seq_one_letter_code
_entity_poly.pdbx_strand_id
1 'polypeptide(L)'
;MDRAALPGTGEPLSAWFLSGGTQNVIFEITRGEHRCVLRMPPAGAPPDRDKGILREWRIIEALDGTDVPHTPAIGVCDDPSVLGRPFYLMGFVDGWSPMDTHGRWPEPFDSDPSARPGLSYQLAEGIALLSKVDWRARGLHDLGRPDGFHERQVDRWIGFLERIKNRPLPGLDAATGWLKAHKPLDFVPGLMHGDYQFANVMYRHGAPAQMAAIVDWEMGTVGDPKLDLGWMVQSWPKDTAHPEDSDMTYVDMRGMPPRDDVVAHYAEVSGRQVDDLDYYLVLARWKLAIVLEQGFQRAGEDEKLLAFGPVVTGLMSSAADLAESTDYRG
;
A
#
# COMPACT_ATOMS: atom_id res chain seq x y z
N MET A 1 -25.06 -10.41 -11.90
CA MET A 1 -24.16 -10.97 -12.93
C MET A 1 -24.89 -11.12 -14.27
N ASP A 2 -26.05 -11.75 -14.35
CA ASP A 2 -26.77 -11.92 -15.64
C ASP A 2 -27.19 -10.62 -16.30
N ARG A 3 -27.70 -9.64 -15.51
CA ARG A 3 -28.07 -8.31 -16.02
C ARG A 3 -26.88 -7.53 -16.63
N ALA A 4 -25.67 -7.81 -16.16
CA ALA A 4 -24.44 -7.21 -16.65
C ALA A 4 -23.74 -8.06 -17.73
N ALA A 5 -24.43 -9.12 -18.23
CA ALA A 5 -23.89 -10.05 -19.23
C ALA A 5 -22.51 -10.65 -18.89
N LEU A 6 -22.21 -10.83 -17.59
CA LEU A 6 -20.95 -11.40 -17.15
C LEU A 6 -20.87 -12.89 -17.52
N PRO A 7 -19.66 -13.43 -17.74
CA PRO A 7 -19.45 -14.81 -18.15
C PRO A 7 -20.17 -15.84 -17.27
N GLY A 8 -20.55 -16.98 -17.85
CA GLY A 8 -21.24 -18.08 -17.17
C GLY A 8 -22.75 -17.86 -16.98
N THR A 9 -23.40 -16.98 -17.79
CA THR A 9 -24.85 -16.73 -17.71
C THR A 9 -25.64 -18.03 -17.75
N GLY A 10 -26.53 -18.23 -16.76
CA GLY A 10 -27.34 -19.45 -16.62
C GLY A 10 -26.71 -20.57 -15.79
N GLU A 11 -25.38 -20.52 -15.54
CA GLU A 11 -24.70 -21.50 -14.69
C GLU A 11 -24.91 -21.21 -13.20
N PRO A 12 -24.87 -22.24 -12.32
CA PRO A 12 -24.94 -22.06 -10.88
C PRO A 12 -23.81 -21.17 -10.37
N LEU A 13 -24.13 -20.30 -9.40
CA LEU A 13 -23.18 -19.44 -8.76
C LEU A 13 -22.86 -19.99 -7.36
N SER A 14 -21.55 -20.06 -7.04
CA SER A 14 -21.06 -20.38 -5.70
C SER A 14 -20.19 -19.23 -5.18
N ALA A 15 -20.26 -18.99 -3.87
CA ALA A 15 -19.48 -17.95 -3.20
C ALA A 15 -18.78 -18.56 -1.98
N TRP A 16 -17.47 -18.30 -1.86
CA TRP A 16 -16.65 -18.74 -0.76
C TRP A 16 -15.98 -17.54 -0.09
N PHE A 17 -16.11 -17.44 1.23
CA PHE A 17 -15.44 -16.38 1.97
C PHE A 17 -13.93 -16.62 1.94
N LEU A 18 -13.16 -15.62 1.46
CA LEU A 18 -11.70 -15.66 1.42
C LEU A 18 -11.11 -14.96 2.63
N SER A 19 -11.48 -13.72 2.84
CA SER A 19 -10.99 -12.92 3.96
C SER A 19 -11.95 -11.80 4.29
N GLY A 20 -11.79 -11.21 5.47
CA GLY A 20 -12.58 -10.06 5.87
C GLY A 20 -12.08 -9.46 7.17
N GLY A 21 -12.32 -8.17 7.31
CA GLY A 21 -11.94 -7.39 8.47
C GLY A 21 -12.94 -6.25 8.69
N THR A 22 -12.48 -5.24 9.39
CA THR A 22 -13.27 -4.02 9.66
C THR A 22 -13.50 -3.15 8.43
N GLN A 23 -12.69 -3.33 7.40
CA GLN A 23 -12.68 -2.51 6.20
C GLN A 23 -13.57 -3.10 5.10
N ASN A 24 -13.25 -4.32 4.65
CA ASN A 24 -13.92 -4.99 3.55
C ASN A 24 -14.05 -6.49 3.81
N VAL A 25 -15.01 -7.12 3.13
CA VAL A 25 -15.15 -8.57 3.03
C VAL A 25 -14.91 -9.00 1.60
N ILE A 26 -14.23 -10.14 1.43
CA ILE A 26 -13.77 -10.64 0.14
C ILE A 26 -14.28 -12.05 -0.05
N PHE A 27 -14.94 -12.30 -1.18
CA PHE A 27 -15.45 -13.60 -1.56
C PHE A 27 -14.88 -14.02 -2.90
N GLU A 28 -14.51 -15.27 -3.01
CA GLU A 28 -14.35 -15.93 -4.31
C GLU A 28 -15.72 -16.29 -4.85
N ILE A 29 -15.96 -15.94 -6.09
CA ILE A 29 -17.19 -16.26 -6.82
C ILE A 29 -16.81 -17.19 -7.97
N THR A 30 -17.45 -18.34 -8.02
CA THR A 30 -17.32 -19.27 -9.16
C THR A 30 -18.66 -19.40 -9.86
N ARG A 31 -18.63 -19.48 -11.19
CA ARG A 31 -19.78 -19.63 -12.03
C ARG A 31 -19.40 -20.41 -13.30
N GLY A 32 -19.78 -21.70 -13.36
CA GLY A 32 -19.23 -22.63 -14.33
C GLY A 32 -17.69 -22.68 -14.21
N GLU A 33 -16.98 -22.44 -15.30
CA GLU A 33 -15.51 -22.39 -15.34
C GLU A 33 -14.94 -21.00 -14.98
N HIS A 34 -15.81 -20.01 -14.78
CA HIS A 34 -15.41 -18.64 -14.50
C HIS A 34 -15.20 -18.42 -13.01
N ARG A 35 -14.10 -17.74 -12.67
CA ARG A 35 -13.67 -17.46 -11.32
C ARG A 35 -13.34 -15.98 -11.18
N CYS A 36 -13.91 -15.32 -10.17
CA CYS A 36 -13.63 -13.92 -9.88
C CYS A 36 -13.69 -13.66 -8.38
N VAL A 37 -13.31 -12.46 -7.96
CA VAL A 37 -13.35 -12.03 -6.57
C VAL A 37 -14.33 -10.88 -6.42
N LEU A 38 -15.22 -10.99 -5.43
CA LEU A 38 -16.13 -9.94 -5.00
C LEU A 38 -15.55 -9.26 -3.77
N ARG A 39 -15.48 -7.93 -3.80
CA ARG A 39 -15.08 -7.10 -2.65
C ARG A 39 -16.18 -6.10 -2.32
N MET A 40 -16.54 -6.03 -1.04
CA MET A 40 -17.60 -5.14 -0.55
C MET A 40 -17.36 -4.74 0.91
N PRO A 41 -17.96 -3.62 1.39
CA PRO A 41 -17.94 -3.29 2.81
C PRO A 41 -18.71 -4.32 3.64
N PRO A 42 -18.30 -4.60 4.89
CA PRO A 42 -19.09 -5.42 5.80
C PRO A 42 -20.48 -4.79 6.05
N ALA A 43 -21.48 -5.61 6.35
CA ALA A 43 -22.87 -5.16 6.56
C ALA A 43 -23.00 -4.03 7.63
N GLY A 44 -22.20 -4.08 8.69
CA GLY A 44 -22.20 -3.09 9.78
C GLY A 44 -21.25 -1.89 9.59
N ALA A 45 -20.58 -1.79 8.46
CA ALA A 45 -19.62 -0.70 8.23
C ALA A 45 -20.32 0.67 8.07
N PRO A 46 -19.67 1.78 8.47
CA PRO A 46 -20.19 3.13 8.25
C PRO A 46 -20.50 3.41 6.78
N PRO A 47 -21.46 4.31 6.45
CA PRO A 47 -21.88 4.58 5.06
C PRO A 47 -20.77 5.18 4.17
N ASP A 48 -19.75 5.81 4.73
CA ASP A 48 -18.62 6.35 3.97
C ASP A 48 -17.75 5.25 3.32
N ARG A 49 -17.82 4.01 3.84
CA ARG A 49 -17.16 2.85 3.22
C ARG A 49 -17.69 2.53 1.82
N ASP A 50 -18.96 2.83 1.56
CA ASP A 50 -19.56 2.64 0.24
C ASP A 50 -18.86 3.52 -0.82
N LYS A 51 -18.52 4.75 -0.46
CA LYS A 51 -17.72 5.63 -1.34
C LYS A 51 -16.30 5.11 -1.52
N GLY A 52 -15.73 4.48 -0.48
CA GLY A 52 -14.42 3.86 -0.53
C GLY A 52 -14.34 2.76 -1.59
N ILE A 53 -15.28 1.82 -1.56
CA ILE A 53 -15.38 0.71 -2.54
C ILE A 53 -15.51 1.22 -3.98
N LEU A 54 -16.35 2.22 -4.22
CA LEU A 54 -16.51 2.80 -5.56
C LEU A 54 -15.25 3.56 -6.01
N ARG A 55 -14.51 4.14 -5.08
CA ARG A 55 -13.22 4.79 -5.34
C ARG A 55 -12.13 3.77 -5.69
N GLU A 56 -12.04 2.65 -4.97
CA GLU A 56 -11.13 1.54 -5.29
C GLU A 56 -11.41 1.00 -6.69
N TRP A 57 -12.68 0.78 -7.02
CA TRP A 57 -13.10 0.35 -8.36
C TRP A 57 -12.58 1.27 -9.47
N ARG A 58 -12.74 2.59 -9.32
CA ARG A 58 -12.26 3.56 -10.32
C ARG A 58 -10.76 3.47 -10.58
N ILE A 59 -9.97 3.15 -9.54
CA ILE A 59 -8.53 2.95 -9.71
C ILE A 59 -8.26 1.67 -10.51
N ILE A 60 -8.87 0.55 -10.12
CA ILE A 60 -8.67 -0.73 -10.79
C ILE A 60 -9.10 -0.63 -12.27
N GLU A 61 -10.26 -0.04 -12.55
CA GLU A 61 -10.76 0.18 -13.90
C GLU A 61 -9.81 1.09 -14.73
N ALA A 62 -9.25 2.11 -14.11
CA ALA A 62 -8.30 3.00 -14.78
C ALA A 62 -6.95 2.35 -15.09
N LEU A 63 -6.60 1.27 -14.40
CA LEU A 63 -5.37 0.51 -14.65
C LEU A 63 -5.49 -0.47 -15.81
N ASP A 64 -6.70 -0.83 -16.24
CA ASP A 64 -6.91 -1.73 -17.36
C ASP A 64 -6.20 -1.23 -18.62
N GLY A 65 -5.43 -2.13 -19.26
CA GLY A 65 -4.62 -1.82 -20.43
C GLY A 65 -3.39 -0.95 -20.15
N THR A 66 -2.94 -0.86 -18.90
CA THR A 66 -1.62 -0.34 -18.53
C THR A 66 -0.65 -1.48 -18.22
N ASP A 67 0.64 -1.15 -18.08
CA ASP A 67 1.68 -2.12 -17.69
C ASP A 67 1.72 -2.35 -16.17
N VAL A 68 0.90 -1.65 -15.38
CA VAL A 68 0.84 -1.83 -13.92
C VAL A 68 0.22 -3.19 -13.59
N PRO A 69 0.91 -4.07 -12.84
CA PRO A 69 0.31 -5.31 -12.37
C PRO A 69 -0.91 -5.02 -11.48
N HIS A 70 -2.09 -5.47 -11.88
CA HIS A 70 -3.33 -5.25 -11.14
C HIS A 70 -4.33 -6.38 -11.37
N THR A 71 -5.36 -6.45 -10.56
CA THR A 71 -6.48 -7.37 -10.76
C THR A 71 -7.35 -6.87 -11.92
N PRO A 72 -7.71 -7.69 -12.91
CA PRO A 72 -8.61 -7.27 -13.99
C PRO A 72 -9.94 -6.71 -13.47
N ALA A 73 -10.38 -5.57 -13.99
CA ALA A 73 -11.68 -4.99 -13.68
C ALA A 73 -12.78 -5.79 -14.39
N ILE A 74 -13.76 -6.35 -13.63
CA ILE A 74 -14.85 -7.15 -14.22
C ILE A 74 -16.15 -6.37 -14.19
N GLY A 75 -16.49 -5.73 -13.06
CA GLY A 75 -17.71 -4.95 -12.96
C GLY A 75 -17.97 -4.41 -11.58
N VAL A 76 -18.77 -3.35 -11.51
CA VAL A 76 -19.17 -2.69 -10.26
C VAL A 76 -20.68 -2.66 -10.16
N CYS A 77 -21.20 -2.68 -8.95
CA CYS A 77 -22.60 -2.49 -8.64
C CYS A 77 -22.73 -1.49 -7.48
N ASP A 78 -23.36 -0.36 -7.75
CA ASP A 78 -23.65 0.67 -6.76
C ASP A 78 -25.09 0.62 -6.23
N ASP A 79 -25.92 -0.32 -6.77
CA ASP A 79 -27.30 -0.55 -6.34
C ASP A 79 -27.35 -1.40 -5.06
N PRO A 80 -27.70 -0.81 -3.90
CA PRO A 80 -27.78 -1.54 -2.64
C PRO A 80 -28.91 -2.57 -2.60
N SER A 81 -29.86 -2.54 -3.53
CA SER A 81 -30.93 -3.54 -3.59
C SER A 81 -30.45 -4.94 -3.98
N VAL A 82 -29.21 -5.06 -4.52
CA VAL A 82 -28.64 -6.33 -4.98
C VAL A 82 -28.02 -7.13 -3.83
N LEU A 83 -27.09 -6.52 -3.07
CA LEU A 83 -26.41 -7.17 -1.94
C LEU A 83 -26.43 -6.32 -0.65
N GLY A 84 -27.28 -5.30 -0.58
CA GLY A 84 -27.40 -4.42 0.57
C GLY A 84 -26.38 -3.26 0.59
N ARG A 85 -25.29 -3.38 -0.15
CA ARG A 85 -24.20 -2.38 -0.25
C ARG A 85 -23.54 -2.43 -1.62
N PRO A 86 -22.87 -1.34 -2.06
CA PRO A 86 -22.04 -1.36 -3.25
C PRO A 86 -20.93 -2.42 -3.17
N PHE A 87 -20.57 -2.98 -4.31
CA PHE A 87 -19.51 -3.96 -4.45
C PHE A 87 -18.90 -3.89 -5.85
N TYR A 88 -17.71 -4.46 -5.98
CA TYR A 88 -17.13 -4.70 -7.29
C TYR A 88 -16.62 -6.14 -7.44
N LEU A 89 -16.49 -6.55 -8.70
CA LEU A 89 -15.93 -7.81 -9.12
C LEU A 89 -14.60 -7.55 -9.83
N MET A 90 -13.58 -8.29 -9.45
CA MET A 90 -12.26 -8.27 -10.07
C MET A 90 -11.82 -9.69 -10.44
N GLY A 91 -10.87 -9.80 -11.35
CA GLY A 91 -10.32 -11.09 -11.75
C GLY A 91 -9.66 -11.81 -10.57
N PHE A 92 -9.82 -13.12 -10.53
CA PHE A 92 -9.05 -13.95 -9.60
C PHE A 92 -7.58 -13.99 -10.06
N VAL A 93 -6.66 -13.74 -9.13
CA VAL A 93 -5.22 -13.83 -9.36
C VAL A 93 -4.72 -15.12 -8.75
N ASP A 94 -4.21 -16.01 -9.59
CA ASP A 94 -3.51 -17.20 -9.13
C ASP A 94 -2.07 -16.82 -8.75
N GLY A 95 -1.83 -16.75 -7.44
CA GLY A 95 -0.58 -16.26 -6.88
C GLY A 95 -0.61 -16.32 -5.36
N TRP A 96 0.43 -15.78 -4.74
CA TRP A 96 0.60 -15.74 -3.29
C TRP A 96 0.95 -14.32 -2.83
N SER A 97 0.58 -13.98 -1.60
CA SER A 97 1.00 -12.77 -0.91
C SER A 97 1.96 -13.11 0.23
N PRO A 98 2.99 -12.31 0.50
CA PRO A 98 3.84 -12.49 1.67
C PRO A 98 3.08 -12.57 3.00
N MET A 99 1.90 -11.97 3.08
CA MET A 99 1.05 -12.06 4.28
C MET A 99 0.39 -13.44 4.45
N ASP A 100 0.06 -14.13 3.37
CA ASP A 100 -0.53 -15.47 3.42
C ASP A 100 0.47 -16.51 3.93
N THR A 101 1.75 -16.23 3.77
CA THR A 101 2.86 -17.11 4.18
C THR A 101 3.44 -16.74 5.55
N HIS A 102 2.79 -15.87 6.32
CA HIS A 102 3.25 -15.38 7.62
C HIS A 102 4.69 -14.83 7.59
N GLY A 103 5.02 -14.07 6.53
CA GLY A 103 6.33 -13.46 6.33
C GLY A 103 7.43 -14.43 5.87
N ARG A 104 7.12 -15.69 5.59
CA ARG A 104 8.02 -16.64 4.95
C ARG A 104 7.89 -16.53 3.43
N TRP A 105 8.91 -17.00 2.75
CA TRP A 105 8.86 -17.09 1.29
C TRP A 105 8.42 -18.50 0.88
N PRO A 106 7.53 -18.64 -0.14
CA PRO A 106 7.27 -19.96 -0.72
C PRO A 106 8.46 -20.43 -1.56
N GLU A 107 8.49 -21.72 -1.85
CA GLU A 107 9.48 -22.27 -2.78
C GLU A 107 9.35 -21.66 -4.19
N PRO A 108 10.48 -21.38 -4.88
CA PRO A 108 11.86 -21.69 -4.47
C PRO A 108 12.53 -20.60 -3.61
N PHE A 109 11.87 -19.50 -3.30
CA PHE A 109 12.45 -18.34 -2.61
C PHE A 109 12.84 -18.62 -1.15
N ASP A 110 12.24 -19.65 -0.50
CA ASP A 110 12.62 -20.05 0.86
C ASP A 110 13.96 -20.79 0.87
N SER A 111 14.11 -21.79 -0.01
CA SER A 111 15.33 -22.61 -0.10
C SER A 111 16.46 -21.96 -0.89
N ASP A 112 16.18 -21.03 -1.81
CA ASP A 112 17.16 -20.32 -2.62
C ASP A 112 17.10 -18.80 -2.43
N PRO A 113 17.84 -18.26 -1.45
CA PRO A 113 17.91 -16.80 -1.26
C PRO A 113 18.41 -16.02 -2.46
N SER A 114 19.15 -16.65 -3.40
CA SER A 114 19.63 -15.96 -4.61
C SER A 114 18.51 -15.61 -5.61
N ALA A 115 17.33 -16.22 -5.48
CA ALA A 115 16.15 -15.89 -6.27
C ALA A 115 15.35 -14.68 -5.71
N ARG A 116 15.57 -14.30 -4.43
CA ARG A 116 14.80 -13.26 -3.73
C ARG A 116 14.98 -11.84 -4.24
N PRO A 117 16.14 -11.40 -4.77
CA PRO A 117 16.30 -10.04 -5.31
C PRO A 117 15.20 -9.66 -6.31
N GLY A 118 14.75 -10.61 -7.12
CA GLY A 118 13.66 -10.40 -8.07
C GLY A 118 12.34 -9.94 -7.42
N LEU A 119 12.03 -10.39 -6.22
CA LEU A 119 10.84 -9.96 -5.48
C LEU A 119 10.89 -8.46 -5.18
N SER A 120 12.05 -7.97 -4.74
CA SER A 120 12.28 -6.55 -4.43
C SER A 120 12.28 -5.67 -5.67
N TYR A 121 12.91 -6.12 -6.74
CA TYR A 121 12.93 -5.35 -8.01
C TYR A 121 11.54 -5.27 -8.62
N GLN A 122 10.77 -6.36 -8.60
CA GLN A 122 9.38 -6.34 -9.04
C GLN A 122 8.51 -5.44 -8.16
N LEU A 123 8.79 -5.37 -6.84
CA LEU A 123 8.10 -4.45 -5.93
C LEU A 123 8.38 -2.99 -6.34
N ALA A 124 9.64 -2.61 -6.56
CA ALA A 124 10.02 -1.27 -7.01
C ALA A 124 9.44 -0.94 -8.40
N GLU A 125 9.47 -1.89 -9.33
CA GLU A 125 8.94 -1.75 -10.69
C GLU A 125 7.42 -1.48 -10.67
N GLY A 126 6.66 -2.16 -9.80
CA GLY A 126 5.22 -1.97 -9.69
C GLY A 126 4.82 -0.53 -9.41
N ILE A 127 5.45 0.14 -8.42
CA ILE A 127 5.18 1.57 -8.14
C ILE A 127 5.81 2.51 -9.16
N ALA A 128 6.92 2.13 -9.76
CA ALA A 128 7.51 2.91 -10.85
C ALA A 128 6.55 2.99 -12.04
N LEU A 129 5.96 1.87 -12.46
CA LEU A 129 4.94 1.80 -13.50
C LEU A 129 3.69 2.56 -13.10
N LEU A 130 3.22 2.40 -11.85
CA LEU A 130 2.07 3.13 -11.32
C LEU A 130 2.26 4.65 -11.42
N SER A 131 3.46 5.14 -11.10
CA SER A 131 3.79 6.57 -11.14
C SER A 131 3.76 7.18 -12.55
N LYS A 132 3.81 6.33 -13.61
CA LYS A 132 3.79 6.73 -15.03
C LYS A 132 2.39 6.74 -15.62
N VAL A 133 1.38 6.24 -14.91
CA VAL A 133 -0.01 6.22 -15.40
C VAL A 133 -0.49 7.65 -15.64
N ASP A 134 -0.97 7.91 -16.86
CA ASP A 134 -1.65 9.19 -17.16
C ASP A 134 -3.03 9.21 -16.49
N TRP A 135 -3.02 9.55 -15.21
CA TRP A 135 -4.22 9.58 -14.37
C TRP A 135 -5.28 10.57 -14.88
N ARG A 136 -4.89 11.62 -15.63
CA ARG A 136 -5.84 12.56 -16.23
C ARG A 136 -6.56 11.93 -17.41
N ALA A 137 -5.83 11.31 -18.33
CA ALA A 137 -6.42 10.59 -19.47
C ALA A 137 -7.29 9.41 -19.01
N ARG A 138 -6.99 8.86 -17.83
CA ARG A 138 -7.75 7.76 -17.20
C ARG A 138 -8.94 8.23 -16.33
N GLY A 139 -9.29 9.51 -16.35
CA GLY A 139 -10.47 10.03 -15.64
C GLY A 139 -10.33 10.09 -14.11
N LEU A 140 -9.10 10.14 -13.57
CA LEU A 140 -8.82 10.17 -12.13
C LEU A 140 -8.51 11.59 -11.60
N HIS A 141 -8.91 12.63 -12.30
CA HIS A 141 -8.58 14.02 -11.99
C HIS A 141 -9.11 14.53 -10.64
N ASP A 142 -10.12 13.89 -10.08
CA ASP A 142 -10.73 14.19 -8.78
C ASP A 142 -10.34 13.19 -7.67
N LEU A 143 -9.47 12.19 -7.98
CA LEU A 143 -9.06 11.15 -7.02
C LEU A 143 -8.19 11.71 -5.89
N GLY A 144 -7.48 12.80 -6.13
CA GLY A 144 -6.60 13.48 -5.17
C GLY A 144 -6.48 14.96 -5.43
N ARG A 145 -5.63 15.62 -4.66
CA ARG A 145 -5.31 17.05 -4.80
C ARG A 145 -3.79 17.20 -4.85
N PRO A 146 -3.17 17.12 -6.04
CA PRO A 146 -1.72 17.27 -6.16
C PRO A 146 -1.25 18.68 -5.80
N ASP A 147 -1.98 19.73 -6.17
CA ASP A 147 -1.62 21.11 -5.84
C ASP A 147 -1.56 21.30 -4.32
N GLY A 148 -0.43 21.81 -3.82
CA GLY A 148 -0.19 21.95 -2.38
C GLY A 148 -0.20 20.61 -1.62
N PHE A 149 0.24 19.52 -2.24
CA PHE A 149 0.23 18.19 -1.63
C PHE A 149 1.09 18.16 -0.37
N HIS A 150 2.34 18.58 -0.45
CA HIS A 150 3.26 18.57 0.68
C HIS A 150 2.89 19.58 1.77
N GLU A 151 2.33 20.72 1.40
CA GLU A 151 1.85 21.74 2.35
C GLU A 151 0.80 21.21 3.30
N ARG A 152 -0.07 20.32 2.80
CA ARG A 152 -1.17 19.76 3.59
C ARG A 152 -0.84 18.49 4.35
N GLN A 153 0.23 17.76 3.98
CA GLN A 153 0.51 16.46 4.58
C GLN A 153 0.70 16.55 6.09
N VAL A 154 1.61 17.40 6.53
CA VAL A 154 1.98 17.48 7.95
C VAL A 154 0.81 17.99 8.79
N ASP A 155 0.16 19.07 8.39
CA ASP A 155 -0.96 19.65 9.16
C ASP A 155 -2.16 18.70 9.23
N ARG A 156 -2.47 17.99 8.16
CA ARG A 156 -3.54 16.98 8.13
C ARG A 156 -3.28 15.86 9.14
N TRP A 157 -2.06 15.32 9.17
CA TRP A 157 -1.72 14.20 10.05
C TRP A 157 -1.54 14.64 11.50
N ILE A 158 -1.02 15.84 11.76
CA ILE A 158 -1.01 16.40 13.12
C ILE A 158 -2.44 16.59 13.62
N GLY A 159 -3.33 17.20 12.82
CA GLY A 159 -4.73 17.34 13.21
C GLY A 159 -5.46 15.99 13.42
N PHE A 160 -5.01 14.93 12.74
CA PHE A 160 -5.49 13.57 13.03
C PHE A 160 -4.95 13.06 14.36
N LEU A 161 -3.65 13.17 14.60
CA LEU A 161 -2.99 12.73 15.83
C LEU A 161 -3.55 13.42 17.07
N GLU A 162 -3.80 14.72 17.02
CA GLU A 162 -4.35 15.50 18.14
C GLU A 162 -5.70 14.99 18.64
N ARG A 163 -6.49 14.36 17.75
CA ARG A 163 -7.79 13.76 18.12
C ARG A 163 -7.68 12.41 18.84
N ILE A 164 -6.54 11.75 18.75
CA ILE A 164 -6.36 10.39 19.25
C ILE A 164 -5.26 10.28 20.31
N LYS A 165 -4.25 11.16 20.27
CA LYS A 165 -3.08 11.11 21.13
C LYS A 165 -3.45 11.40 22.59
N ASN A 166 -2.99 10.52 23.50
CA ASN A 166 -3.13 10.71 24.95
C ASN A 166 -1.80 10.55 25.72
N ARG A 167 -0.68 10.40 24.99
CA ARG A 167 0.67 10.23 25.56
C ARG A 167 1.71 11.05 24.81
N PRO A 168 2.87 11.38 25.41
CA PRO A 168 4.00 11.96 24.71
C PRO A 168 4.54 10.98 23.65
N LEU A 169 4.95 11.52 22.50
CA LEU A 169 5.66 10.79 21.44
C LEU A 169 7.03 11.45 21.26
N PRO A 170 8.11 10.87 21.82
CA PRO A 170 9.47 11.41 21.65
C PRO A 170 9.86 11.56 20.18
N GLY A 171 10.44 12.70 19.80
CA GLY A 171 10.82 13.01 18.43
C GLY A 171 9.70 13.66 17.57
N LEU A 172 8.45 13.67 18.02
CA LEU A 172 7.33 14.21 17.24
C LEU A 172 7.56 15.66 16.81
N ASP A 173 7.94 16.55 17.74
CA ASP A 173 8.07 17.97 17.44
C ASP A 173 9.28 18.24 16.52
N ALA A 174 10.39 17.52 16.72
CA ALA A 174 11.59 17.64 15.89
C ALA A 174 11.30 17.19 14.45
N ALA A 175 10.76 15.98 14.25
CA ALA A 175 10.42 15.48 12.94
C ALA A 175 9.34 16.36 12.25
N THR A 176 8.32 16.80 12.99
CA THR A 176 7.26 17.68 12.46
C THR A 176 7.81 19.02 11.99
N GLY A 177 8.66 19.64 12.81
CA GLY A 177 9.30 20.93 12.49
C GLY A 177 10.18 20.81 11.25
N TRP A 178 10.98 19.75 11.18
CA TRP A 178 11.83 19.48 10.04
C TRP A 178 11.04 19.24 8.74
N LEU A 179 10.00 18.41 8.78
CA LEU A 179 9.13 18.15 7.62
C LEU A 179 8.45 19.42 7.09
N LYS A 180 8.06 20.33 7.96
CA LYS A 180 7.49 21.62 7.56
C LYS A 180 8.51 22.53 6.87
N ALA A 181 9.76 22.51 7.37
CA ALA A 181 10.84 23.37 6.89
C ALA A 181 11.48 22.88 5.58
N HIS A 182 11.50 21.56 5.33
CA HIS A 182 12.27 20.94 4.24
C HIS A 182 11.38 20.20 3.22
N LYS A 183 10.12 20.61 3.08
CA LYS A 183 9.23 20.01 2.07
C LYS A 183 9.77 20.23 0.65
N PRO A 184 9.64 19.23 -0.25
CA PRO A 184 10.00 19.40 -1.65
C PRO A 184 9.25 20.57 -2.27
N LEU A 185 9.98 21.42 -3.01
CA LEU A 185 9.42 22.58 -3.69
C LEU A 185 8.64 22.19 -4.94
N ASP A 186 9.16 21.19 -5.66
CA ASP A 186 8.58 20.68 -6.88
C ASP A 186 8.48 19.16 -6.88
N PHE A 187 7.43 18.63 -7.49
CA PHE A 187 7.29 17.22 -7.78
C PHE A 187 6.39 17.02 -9.01
N VAL A 188 6.52 15.87 -9.66
CA VAL A 188 5.64 15.48 -10.75
C VAL A 188 4.50 14.62 -10.20
N PRO A 189 3.25 15.11 -10.20
CA PRO A 189 2.12 14.33 -9.71
C PRO A 189 1.93 13.02 -10.47
N GLY A 190 1.54 11.98 -9.75
CA GLY A 190 1.23 10.67 -10.31
C GLY A 190 0.20 9.93 -9.47
N LEU A 191 -0.25 8.80 -9.97
CA LEU A 191 -1.08 7.89 -9.21
C LEU A 191 -0.21 7.21 -8.14
N MET A 192 -0.75 7.11 -6.94
CA MET A 192 -0.12 6.52 -5.76
C MET A 192 -1.01 5.45 -5.17
N HIS A 193 -0.40 4.45 -4.58
CA HIS A 193 -1.09 3.43 -3.78
C HIS A 193 -1.45 3.94 -2.37
N GLY A 194 -0.53 4.67 -1.73
CA GLY A 194 -0.72 5.28 -0.41
C GLY A 194 -0.39 4.38 0.79
N ASP A 195 -0.29 3.06 0.56
CA ASP A 195 0.13 2.03 1.54
C ASP A 195 0.91 0.91 0.84
N TYR A 196 1.91 1.27 0.02
CA TYR A 196 2.61 0.31 -0.83
C TYR A 196 3.70 -0.45 -0.09
N GLN A 197 3.57 -1.76 -0.06
CA GLN A 197 4.50 -2.66 0.64
C GLN A 197 4.28 -4.12 0.20
N PHE A 198 5.15 -5.04 0.65
CA PHE A 198 5.01 -6.47 0.37
C PHE A 198 3.65 -7.06 0.77
N ALA A 199 3.01 -6.51 1.80
CA ALA A 199 1.69 -6.97 2.24
C ALA A 199 0.57 -6.72 1.21
N ASN A 200 0.76 -5.75 0.32
CA ASN A 200 -0.26 -5.27 -0.62
C ASN A 200 0.07 -5.62 -2.07
N VAL A 201 0.85 -6.69 -2.26
CA VAL A 201 1.15 -7.25 -3.59
C VAL A 201 1.00 -8.76 -3.62
N MET A 202 0.76 -9.29 -4.80
CA MET A 202 0.72 -10.72 -5.08
C MET A 202 1.78 -11.07 -6.11
N TYR A 203 2.42 -12.22 -5.93
CA TYR A 203 3.39 -12.78 -6.86
C TYR A 203 2.87 -14.07 -7.48
N ARG A 204 3.31 -14.38 -8.70
CA ARG A 204 3.08 -15.68 -9.32
C ARG A 204 3.92 -16.75 -8.62
N HIS A 205 3.46 -17.99 -8.69
CA HIS A 205 4.20 -19.13 -8.18
C HIS A 205 5.48 -19.39 -9.02
N GLY A 206 6.56 -19.79 -8.34
CA GLY A 206 7.84 -20.14 -8.96
C GLY A 206 8.77 -18.96 -9.22
N ALA A 207 9.96 -19.28 -9.73
CA ALA A 207 10.98 -18.31 -10.13
C ALA A 207 11.10 -18.26 -11.68
N PRO A 208 11.54 -17.14 -12.28
CA PRO A 208 11.91 -15.90 -11.61
C PRO A 208 10.71 -15.19 -10.98
N ALA A 209 10.95 -14.32 -9.98
CA ALA A 209 9.89 -13.55 -9.35
C ALA A 209 9.13 -12.71 -10.38
N GLN A 210 7.81 -12.80 -10.34
CA GLN A 210 6.92 -12.01 -11.19
C GLN A 210 5.75 -11.49 -10.35
N MET A 211 5.60 -10.17 -10.28
CA MET A 211 4.43 -9.58 -9.64
C MET A 211 3.17 -9.89 -10.46
N ALA A 212 2.16 -10.43 -9.80
CA ALA A 212 0.89 -10.75 -10.41
C ALA A 212 -0.11 -9.60 -10.30
N ALA A 213 -0.16 -8.94 -9.14
CA ALA A 213 -1.04 -7.80 -8.91
C ALA A 213 -0.62 -6.96 -7.70
N ILE A 214 -0.87 -5.67 -7.78
CA ILE A 214 -0.97 -4.75 -6.66
C ILE A 214 -2.43 -4.79 -6.18
N VAL A 215 -2.63 -4.92 -4.88
CA VAL A 215 -3.96 -5.06 -4.25
C VAL A 215 -4.15 -4.05 -3.13
N ASP A 216 -5.38 -3.91 -2.64
CA ASP A 216 -5.75 -3.02 -1.53
C ASP A 216 -5.60 -1.52 -1.81
N TRP A 217 -6.40 -1.04 -2.75
CA TRP A 217 -6.39 0.33 -3.26
C TRP A 217 -7.12 1.36 -2.39
N GLU A 218 -7.50 1.02 -1.16
CA GLU A 218 -8.31 1.90 -0.31
C GLU A 218 -7.67 3.28 -0.03
N MET A 219 -6.32 3.32 0.01
CA MET A 219 -5.54 4.54 0.21
C MET A 219 -5.09 5.21 -1.10
N GLY A 220 -5.43 4.61 -2.24
CA GLY A 220 -5.04 5.08 -3.57
C GLY A 220 -5.42 6.55 -3.81
N THR A 221 -4.52 7.34 -4.39
CA THR A 221 -4.74 8.78 -4.61
C THR A 221 -3.83 9.32 -5.71
N VAL A 222 -4.05 10.58 -6.10
CA VAL A 222 -3.10 11.34 -6.90
C VAL A 222 -2.32 12.28 -6.00
N GLY A 223 -1.00 12.19 -6.05
CA GLY A 223 -0.09 12.98 -5.23
C GLY A 223 1.34 12.85 -5.71
N ASP A 224 2.30 12.83 -4.78
CA ASP A 224 3.72 12.59 -5.08
C ASP A 224 4.08 11.11 -4.94
N PRO A 225 4.34 10.39 -6.05
CA PRO A 225 4.65 8.96 -6.03
C PRO A 225 5.89 8.57 -5.25
N LYS A 226 6.81 9.50 -5.01
CA LYS A 226 7.99 9.24 -4.17
C LYS A 226 7.63 8.92 -2.72
N LEU A 227 6.42 9.29 -2.28
CA LEU A 227 5.93 8.88 -0.96
C LEU A 227 5.67 7.37 -0.89
N ASP A 228 5.19 6.73 -1.96
CA ASP A 228 5.05 5.26 -2.00
C ASP A 228 6.43 4.58 -1.97
N LEU A 229 7.44 5.14 -2.65
CA LEU A 229 8.82 4.68 -2.55
C LEU A 229 9.34 4.78 -1.11
N GLY A 230 9.22 5.97 -0.49
CA GLY A 230 9.62 6.17 0.90
C GLY A 230 8.88 5.24 1.86
N TRP A 231 7.58 5.02 1.64
CA TRP A 231 6.77 4.07 2.42
C TRP A 231 7.27 2.64 2.29
N MET A 232 7.59 2.19 1.09
CA MET A 232 8.10 0.86 0.80
C MET A 232 9.47 0.62 1.47
N VAL A 233 10.41 1.58 1.32
CA VAL A 233 11.80 1.36 1.75
C VAL A 233 12.11 1.88 3.16
N GLN A 234 11.16 2.49 3.86
CA GLN A 234 11.39 3.02 5.21
C GLN A 234 11.69 1.92 6.24
N SER A 235 11.20 0.71 6.02
CA SER A 235 11.46 -0.49 6.81
C SER A 235 12.60 -1.36 6.24
N TRP A 236 13.25 -0.94 5.16
CA TRP A 236 14.35 -1.70 4.58
C TRP A 236 15.56 -1.66 5.50
N PRO A 237 16.17 -2.80 5.87
CA PRO A 237 17.35 -2.81 6.71
C PRO A 237 18.52 -2.09 6.01
N LYS A 238 19.39 -1.49 6.78
CA LYS A 238 20.61 -0.88 6.24
C LYS A 238 21.53 -1.93 5.62
N ASP A 239 21.63 -3.08 6.28
CA ASP A 239 22.38 -4.24 5.82
C ASP A 239 21.42 -5.43 5.72
N THR A 240 21.21 -5.93 4.49
CA THR A 240 20.37 -7.08 4.25
C THR A 240 21.01 -8.42 4.60
N ALA A 241 22.32 -8.44 4.89
CA ALA A 241 22.98 -9.60 5.50
C ALA A 241 22.64 -9.73 7.01
N HIS A 242 22.31 -8.60 7.66
CA HIS A 242 21.94 -8.52 9.07
C HIS A 242 20.56 -7.86 9.24
N PRO A 243 19.49 -8.47 8.70
CA PRO A 243 18.15 -7.90 8.71
C PRO A 243 17.55 -7.80 10.12
N GLU A 244 18.09 -8.51 11.09
CA GLU A 244 17.73 -8.44 12.51
C GLU A 244 17.98 -7.06 13.13
N ASP A 245 18.84 -6.24 12.53
CA ASP A 245 19.08 -4.86 12.95
C ASP A 245 17.94 -3.90 12.57
N SER A 246 16.91 -4.39 11.86
CA SER A 246 15.72 -3.62 11.52
C SER A 246 14.53 -4.06 12.37
N ASP A 247 14.05 -3.16 13.23
CA ASP A 247 12.87 -3.39 14.09
C ASP A 247 11.54 -3.50 13.29
N MET A 248 11.60 -3.32 11.97
CA MET A 248 10.40 -3.12 11.14
C MET A 248 10.20 -4.16 10.04
N THR A 249 11.01 -5.20 9.97
CA THR A 249 10.85 -6.24 8.95
C THR A 249 9.74 -7.22 9.34
N TYR A 250 8.67 -7.24 8.59
CA TYR A 250 7.57 -8.22 8.73
C TYR A 250 7.70 -9.37 7.73
N VAL A 251 8.74 -9.37 6.91
CA VAL A 251 9.15 -10.44 5.99
C VAL A 251 10.63 -10.75 6.17
N ASP A 252 11.06 -11.96 5.79
CA ASP A 252 12.48 -12.35 5.81
C ASP A 252 13.26 -11.61 4.73
N MET A 253 14.10 -10.65 5.13
CA MET A 253 14.87 -9.80 4.21
C MET A 253 16.22 -10.39 3.79
N ARG A 254 16.59 -11.58 4.29
CA ARG A 254 17.85 -12.22 3.88
C ARG A 254 17.87 -12.50 2.40
N GLY A 255 18.96 -12.16 1.73
CA GLY A 255 19.14 -12.31 0.28
C GLY A 255 18.45 -11.23 -0.56
N MET A 256 17.78 -10.26 0.05
CA MET A 256 17.28 -9.09 -0.68
C MET A 256 18.42 -8.13 -1.05
N PRO A 257 18.28 -7.33 -2.11
CA PRO A 257 19.28 -6.33 -2.47
C PRO A 257 19.35 -5.20 -1.44
N PRO A 258 20.48 -4.48 -1.36
CA PRO A 258 20.58 -3.25 -0.59
C PRO A 258 19.47 -2.25 -0.99
N ARG A 259 19.03 -1.43 -0.02
CA ARG A 259 17.99 -0.42 -0.26
C ARG A 259 18.33 0.49 -1.44
N ASP A 260 19.57 0.91 -1.55
CA ASP A 260 19.99 1.86 -2.58
C ASP A 260 19.89 1.25 -4.00
N ASP A 261 20.12 -0.05 -4.16
CA ASP A 261 19.91 -0.75 -5.43
C ASP A 261 18.43 -0.79 -5.83
N VAL A 262 17.54 -1.00 -4.86
CA VAL A 262 16.09 -0.99 -5.08
C VAL A 262 15.59 0.40 -5.46
N VAL A 263 16.12 1.44 -4.81
CA VAL A 263 15.83 2.85 -5.12
C VAL A 263 16.34 3.22 -6.51
N ALA A 264 17.58 2.80 -6.86
CA ALA A 264 18.14 3.02 -8.20
C ALA A 264 17.28 2.35 -9.28
N HIS A 265 16.82 1.12 -9.05
CA HIS A 265 15.93 0.44 -9.96
C HIS A 265 14.59 1.19 -10.15
N TYR A 266 13.99 1.66 -9.06
CA TYR A 266 12.81 2.52 -9.16
C TYR A 266 13.07 3.77 -10.01
N ALA A 267 14.19 4.46 -9.77
CA ALA A 267 14.56 5.67 -10.51
C ALA A 267 14.74 5.39 -12.01
N GLU A 268 15.39 4.28 -12.36
CA GLU A 268 15.58 3.84 -13.75
C GLU A 268 14.24 3.58 -14.45
N VAL A 269 13.38 2.77 -13.84
CA VAL A 269 12.08 2.37 -14.42
C VAL A 269 11.12 3.54 -14.49
N SER A 270 11.03 4.35 -13.43
CA SER A 270 10.10 5.49 -13.36
C SER A 270 10.56 6.69 -14.17
N GLY A 271 11.89 6.85 -14.38
CA GLY A 271 12.50 8.06 -14.92
C GLY A 271 12.50 9.25 -13.95
N ARG A 272 12.22 9.01 -12.66
CA ARG A 272 12.16 10.06 -11.63
C ARG A 272 13.49 10.17 -10.88
N GLN A 273 13.88 11.39 -10.55
CA GLN A 273 14.98 11.63 -9.62
C GLN A 273 14.51 11.42 -8.19
N VAL A 274 15.38 10.86 -7.35
CA VAL A 274 15.08 10.49 -5.95
C VAL A 274 16.13 11.05 -4.97
N ASP A 275 16.78 12.15 -5.32
CA ASP A 275 17.82 12.81 -4.49
C ASP A 275 17.26 13.32 -3.16
N ASP A 276 15.95 13.45 -3.04
CA ASP A 276 15.19 13.90 -1.89
C ASP A 276 14.57 12.73 -1.06
N LEU A 277 15.07 11.51 -1.22
CA LEU A 277 14.52 10.31 -0.58
C LEU A 277 14.40 10.45 0.95
N ASP A 278 15.36 11.11 1.59
CA ASP A 278 15.36 11.26 3.05
C ASP A 278 14.10 12.00 3.55
N TYR A 279 13.61 12.98 2.80
CA TYR A 279 12.33 13.63 3.14
C TYR A 279 11.18 12.60 3.21
N TYR A 280 11.09 11.73 2.22
CA TYR A 280 10.01 10.71 2.16
C TYR A 280 10.19 9.62 3.20
N LEU A 281 11.43 9.28 3.58
CA LEU A 281 11.71 8.36 4.68
C LEU A 281 11.27 8.95 6.03
N VAL A 282 11.62 10.20 6.31
CA VAL A 282 11.16 10.90 7.52
C VAL A 282 9.64 10.97 7.54
N LEU A 283 9.01 11.40 6.44
CA LEU A 283 7.56 11.50 6.31
C LEU A 283 6.86 10.13 6.48
N ALA A 284 7.41 9.07 5.88
CA ALA A 284 6.84 7.74 5.96
C ALA A 284 6.89 7.18 7.39
N ARG A 285 8.03 7.25 8.07
CA ARG A 285 8.18 6.80 9.48
C ARG A 285 7.29 7.60 10.42
N TRP A 286 7.30 8.92 10.30
CA TRP A 286 6.48 9.82 11.08
C TRP A 286 4.98 9.55 10.87
N LYS A 287 4.54 9.38 9.62
CA LYS A 287 3.14 9.07 9.27
C LYS A 287 2.74 7.68 9.78
N LEU A 288 3.59 6.65 9.60
CA LEU A 288 3.31 5.31 10.10
C LEU A 288 3.19 5.27 11.61
N ALA A 289 4.05 5.99 12.34
CA ALA A 289 3.92 6.13 13.78
C ALA A 289 2.56 6.70 14.18
N ILE A 290 2.05 7.72 13.48
CA ILE A 290 0.73 8.30 13.72
C ILE A 290 -0.40 7.31 13.44
N VAL A 291 -0.30 6.54 12.35
CA VAL A 291 -1.30 5.52 11.99
C VAL A 291 -1.34 4.40 13.05
N LEU A 292 -0.18 3.90 13.46
CA LEU A 292 -0.09 2.84 14.47
C LEU A 292 -0.50 3.33 15.86
N GLU A 293 -0.27 4.61 16.19
CA GLU A 293 -0.75 5.21 17.45
C GLU A 293 -2.29 5.14 17.56
N GLN A 294 -3.01 5.30 16.44
CA GLN A 294 -4.46 5.10 16.45
C GLN A 294 -4.84 3.66 16.82
N GLY A 295 -4.13 2.67 16.29
CA GLY A 295 -4.34 1.27 16.65
C GLY A 295 -4.07 1.04 18.13
N PHE A 296 -2.92 1.51 18.61
CA PHE A 296 -2.53 1.41 20.02
C PHE A 296 -3.55 2.04 20.97
N GLN A 297 -4.07 3.24 20.65
CA GLN A 297 -5.05 3.93 21.49
C GLN A 297 -6.41 3.22 21.54
N ARG A 298 -6.70 2.36 20.58
CA ARG A 298 -7.93 1.54 20.50
C ARG A 298 -7.74 0.11 20.99
N ALA A 299 -6.55 -0.25 21.44
CA ALA A 299 -6.17 -1.63 21.71
C ALA A 299 -7.05 -2.32 22.78
N GLY A 300 -7.47 -1.57 23.85
CA GLY A 300 -8.11 -2.22 24.98
C GLY A 300 -7.23 -3.36 25.49
N GLU A 301 -7.71 -4.61 25.38
CA GLU A 301 -6.98 -5.82 25.74
C GLU A 301 -6.38 -6.58 24.51
N ASP A 302 -6.46 -6.01 23.31
CA ASP A 302 -5.92 -6.63 22.10
C ASP A 302 -4.38 -6.55 22.10
N GLU A 303 -3.74 -7.69 22.37
CA GLU A 303 -2.28 -7.79 22.46
C GLU A 303 -1.56 -7.36 21.17
N LYS A 304 -2.17 -7.59 19.98
CA LYS A 304 -1.58 -7.19 18.70
C LYS A 304 -1.53 -5.68 18.57
N LEU A 305 -2.59 -5.00 18.97
CA LEU A 305 -2.64 -3.54 18.95
C LEU A 305 -1.78 -2.93 20.07
N LEU A 306 -1.69 -3.58 21.23
CA LEU A 306 -0.79 -3.18 22.31
C LEU A 306 0.69 -3.23 21.91
N ALA A 307 1.07 -4.22 21.07
CA ALA A 307 2.41 -4.35 20.54
C ALA A 307 2.84 -3.15 19.66
N PHE A 308 1.91 -2.35 19.15
CA PHE A 308 2.25 -1.13 18.40
C PHE A 308 2.89 -0.04 19.27
N GLY A 309 2.67 -0.06 20.59
CA GLY A 309 3.17 1.00 21.47
C GLY A 309 4.67 1.28 21.38
N PRO A 310 5.56 0.29 21.54
CA PRO A 310 7.00 0.43 21.31
C PRO A 310 7.35 0.79 19.88
N VAL A 311 6.69 0.18 18.88
CA VAL A 311 6.92 0.42 17.46
C VAL A 311 6.66 1.89 17.11
N VAL A 312 5.57 2.47 17.60
CA VAL A 312 5.26 3.90 17.43
C VAL A 312 6.40 4.78 17.94
N THR A 313 6.89 4.48 19.14
CA THR A 313 7.98 5.25 19.76
C THR A 313 9.27 5.12 18.96
N GLY A 314 9.63 3.91 18.54
CA GLY A 314 10.81 3.64 17.71
C GLY A 314 10.75 4.37 16.37
N LEU A 315 9.62 4.30 15.67
CA LEU A 315 9.40 4.99 14.39
C LEU A 315 9.52 6.51 14.53
N MET A 316 8.90 7.10 15.56
CA MET A 316 8.91 8.54 15.75
C MET A 316 10.33 9.03 16.10
N SER A 317 11.06 8.33 16.97
CA SER A 317 12.45 8.64 17.27
C SER A 317 13.33 8.49 16.02
N SER A 318 13.19 7.39 15.29
CA SER A 318 13.94 7.16 14.04
C SER A 318 13.66 8.21 12.95
N ALA A 319 12.45 8.76 12.90
CA ALA A 319 12.12 9.88 12.01
C ALA A 319 12.86 11.16 12.44
N ALA A 320 12.90 11.44 13.74
CA ALA A 320 13.63 12.60 14.27
C ALA A 320 15.16 12.48 14.08
N ASP A 321 15.72 11.30 14.38
CA ASP A 321 17.16 11.04 14.22
C ASP A 321 17.60 11.19 12.75
N LEU A 322 16.79 10.71 11.80
CA LEU A 322 17.06 10.90 10.39
C LEU A 322 16.96 12.37 9.99
N ALA A 323 15.95 13.09 10.47
CA ALA A 323 15.78 14.52 10.22
C ALA A 323 16.97 15.36 10.72
N GLU A 324 17.58 14.97 11.85
CA GLU A 324 18.77 15.64 12.39
C GLU A 324 20.04 15.31 11.62
N SER A 325 20.17 14.07 11.13
CA SER A 325 21.41 13.56 10.54
C SER A 325 21.51 13.72 9.03
N THR A 326 20.40 13.92 8.33
CA THR A 326 20.40 14.06 6.87
C THR A 326 20.97 15.38 6.40
N ASP A 327 21.62 15.37 5.22
CA ASP A 327 22.11 16.58 4.54
C ASP A 327 21.02 17.22 3.63
N TYR A 328 19.86 16.61 3.49
CA TYR A 328 18.75 17.17 2.70
C TYR A 328 18.21 18.46 3.32
N ARG A 329 18.02 19.50 2.50
CA ARG A 329 17.60 20.84 2.95
C ARG A 329 16.32 21.39 2.26
N GLY A 330 15.69 20.65 1.35
CA GLY A 330 14.52 21.09 0.57
C GLY A 330 14.85 21.73 -0.75
#